data_e3452306758a207fd30ae0e83ae4b386
#
_entry.id   e3452306758a207fd30ae0e83ae4b386
#
_cell.length_a   1.000
_cell.length_b   1.000
_cell.length_c   1.000
_cell.angle_alpha   90.00
_cell.angle_beta   90.00
_cell.angle_gamma   90.00
#
_symmetry.space_group_name_H-M   'P 1'
#
loop_
_entity.id
_entity.type
_entity.pdbx_description
1 polymer ?
#
loop_
_entity_poly.entity_id
_entity_poly.type
_entity_poly.pdbx_seq_one_letter_code
_entity_poly.pdbx_strand_id
1 'polypeptide(L)'
;MQWTPSKRGFLRMAGLAIADRAMPRWLLAGPANDKRHLTDNRHKVIIVTFGGGVRYSETFSPEGVRNIPRLAELRSRGMFFKQCANSGVLSHYNSSGSILTGNWQRVDDFGFERPSSATIFEHYRKQTKAAPTDAWAICTNKSFSMIGSSSHRDLGPAFGANVVLPKQLLLEAVDTVAKKRGGGGVADRQTVLKQLEALVNESYEGLGWTIFKAGRELDATVKSTLLRSLVEYIEGPEAPSSGDELTYFMAREVMREFAPRVLLVNFWDMDVAHWGSYSLYLSAITRTDRLTATLWDEIQKLPAYKDKTTLLILPELGRDGDMNTANGFLNHRSGDASCRNMWMLALGKGIRKGEVERPISHIDMAATAAEILGVKAPDMQGRILTEML
;
A
#
# COMPACT_ATOMS: atom_id res chain seq x y z
N MET A 1 30.92 19.13 27.16
CA MET A 1 30.47 17.76 27.53
C MET A 1 29.67 17.21 26.35
N GLN A 2 30.29 16.34 25.56
CA GLN A 2 29.63 15.70 24.40
C GLN A 2 28.84 14.51 24.91
N TRP A 3 27.54 14.51 24.67
CA TRP A 3 26.68 13.40 25.01
C TRP A 3 26.64 12.41 23.84
N THR A 4 27.23 11.23 24.01
CA THR A 4 27.15 10.13 23.04
C THR A 4 26.06 9.15 23.49
N PRO A 5 25.03 8.87 22.68
CA PRO A 5 24.03 7.86 23.05
C PRO A 5 24.67 6.47 23.02
N SER A 6 24.51 5.73 24.10
CA SER A 6 25.06 4.39 24.25
C SER A 6 24.35 3.42 23.30
N LYS A 7 25.13 2.68 22.50
CA LYS A 7 24.68 1.61 21.59
C LYS A 7 23.79 0.53 22.25
N ARG A 8 23.77 0.45 23.57
CA ARG A 8 22.96 -0.51 24.34
C ARG A 8 21.47 -0.16 24.42
N GLY A 9 21.08 1.12 24.28
CA GLY A 9 19.67 1.53 24.24
C GLY A 9 18.98 1.17 22.95
N PHE A 10 19.70 1.27 21.83
CA PHE A 10 19.17 0.97 20.50
C PHE A 10 18.94 -0.53 20.28
N LEU A 11 19.82 -1.38 20.80
CA LEU A 11 19.70 -2.84 20.70
C LEU A 11 18.58 -3.44 21.58
N ARG A 12 18.12 -2.74 22.63
CA ARG A 12 16.98 -3.20 23.43
C ARG A 12 15.63 -2.98 22.76
N MET A 13 15.50 -2.01 21.83
CA MET A 13 14.27 -1.83 21.05
C MET A 13 14.20 -2.77 19.82
N ALA A 14 15.35 -3.19 19.28
CA ALA A 14 15.40 -4.14 18.16
C ALA A 14 15.29 -5.62 18.59
N GLY A 15 15.40 -5.92 19.90
CA GLY A 15 15.46 -7.28 20.45
C GLY A 15 14.19 -7.76 21.14
N LEU A 16 13.08 -7.04 21.09
CA LEU A 16 11.83 -7.47 21.69
C LEU A 16 11.05 -8.40 20.77
N ALA A 17 11.44 -9.66 20.88
CA ALA A 17 10.57 -10.81 21.05
C ALA A 17 9.52 -11.04 19.97
N ILE A 18 9.82 -12.00 19.12
CA ILE A 18 8.83 -13.00 18.70
C ILE A 18 8.30 -13.67 19.98
N ALA A 19 7.44 -12.97 20.69
CA ALA A 19 6.56 -13.51 21.70
C ALA A 19 5.15 -13.49 21.12
N ASP A 20 4.50 -14.62 21.21
CA ASP A 20 3.08 -14.85 20.97
C ASP A 20 2.26 -13.78 21.72
N ARG A 21 2.12 -12.58 21.12
CA ARG A 21 1.35 -11.50 21.69
C ARG A 21 -0.09 -11.68 21.27
N ALA A 22 -0.96 -11.89 22.25
CA ALA A 22 -2.39 -11.79 22.08
C ALA A 22 -2.73 -10.57 21.21
N MET A 23 -3.51 -10.79 20.16
CA MET A 23 -3.92 -9.70 19.26
C MET A 23 -4.51 -8.54 20.08
N PRO A 24 -4.12 -7.30 19.80
CA PRO A 24 -4.65 -6.13 20.49
C PRO A 24 -6.19 -6.13 20.46
N ARG A 25 -6.83 -5.68 21.53
CA ARG A 25 -8.30 -5.65 21.64
C ARG A 25 -9.00 -4.91 20.50
N TRP A 26 -8.35 -3.92 19.89
CA TRP A 26 -8.87 -3.17 18.76
C TRP A 26 -8.89 -4.00 17.45
N LEU A 27 -8.06 -5.05 17.33
CA LEU A 27 -8.17 -6.05 16.25
C LEU A 27 -9.45 -6.91 16.39
N LEU A 28 -10.03 -6.95 17.58
CA LEU A 28 -11.23 -7.72 17.89
C LEU A 28 -12.51 -6.88 17.93
N ALA A 29 -12.41 -5.55 17.80
CA ALA A 29 -13.58 -4.69 17.71
C ALA A 29 -14.38 -5.05 16.45
N GLY A 30 -15.60 -5.53 16.64
CA GLY A 30 -16.51 -5.95 15.59
C GLY A 30 -16.82 -4.82 14.61
N PRO A 31 -17.26 -5.14 13.39
CA PRO A 31 -17.55 -4.16 12.36
C PRO A 31 -18.64 -3.18 12.78
N ALA A 32 -18.44 -1.91 12.47
CA ALA A 32 -19.52 -0.94 12.51
C ALA A 32 -20.67 -1.45 11.60
N ASN A 33 -21.85 -1.47 12.17
CA ASN A 33 -23.02 -2.20 11.68
C ASN A 33 -23.70 -1.45 10.51
N ASP A 34 -23.12 -1.45 9.32
CA ASP A 34 -23.86 -1.02 8.11
C ASP A 34 -24.40 -2.23 7.35
N LYS A 35 -25.68 -2.54 7.61
CA LYS A 35 -26.40 -3.65 6.97
C LYS A 35 -26.42 -3.59 5.43
N ARG A 36 -26.17 -2.40 4.82
CA ARG A 36 -26.15 -2.21 3.37
C ARG A 36 -25.03 -2.99 2.67
N HIS A 37 -23.93 -3.25 3.35
CA HIS A 37 -22.80 -3.97 2.77
C HIS A 37 -22.92 -5.48 2.84
N LEU A 38 -23.80 -6.01 3.68
CA LEU A 38 -23.97 -7.46 3.89
C LEU A 38 -24.63 -8.17 2.69
N THR A 39 -25.51 -7.47 1.98
CA THR A 39 -26.29 -8.02 0.85
C THR A 39 -25.60 -7.82 -0.50
N ASP A 40 -24.48 -7.07 -0.54
CA ASP A 40 -23.79 -6.77 -1.77
C ASP A 40 -22.85 -7.91 -2.18
N ASN A 41 -23.21 -8.65 -3.23
CA ASN A 41 -22.48 -9.81 -3.76
C ASN A 41 -21.55 -9.47 -4.93
N ARG A 42 -21.44 -8.20 -5.32
CA ARG A 42 -20.55 -7.79 -6.41
C ARG A 42 -19.09 -8.07 -6.08
N HIS A 43 -18.30 -8.35 -7.09
CA HIS A 43 -16.88 -8.64 -6.93
C HIS A 43 -16.12 -7.40 -6.44
N LYS A 44 -15.11 -7.62 -5.62
CA LYS A 44 -14.18 -6.59 -5.11
C LYS A 44 -12.76 -6.92 -5.56
N VAL A 45 -11.98 -5.90 -5.82
CA VAL A 45 -10.55 -6.01 -6.14
C VAL A 45 -9.75 -5.17 -5.17
N ILE A 46 -8.78 -5.81 -4.52
CA ILE A 46 -7.77 -5.13 -3.70
C ILE A 46 -6.42 -5.36 -4.35
N ILE A 47 -5.68 -4.29 -4.58
CA ILE A 47 -4.31 -4.32 -5.10
C ILE A 47 -3.40 -3.91 -3.95
N VAL A 48 -2.41 -4.75 -3.64
CA VAL A 48 -1.36 -4.44 -2.67
C VAL A 48 -0.05 -4.34 -3.41
N THR A 49 0.63 -3.20 -3.28
CA THR A 49 1.96 -3.02 -3.86
C THR A 49 3.02 -3.01 -2.77
N PHE A 50 4.09 -3.78 -2.98
CA PHE A 50 5.33 -3.68 -2.27
C PHE A 50 6.09 -2.49 -2.87
N GLY A 51 5.77 -1.29 -2.37
CA GLY A 51 6.41 -0.06 -2.76
C GLY A 51 7.80 0.09 -2.14
N GLY A 52 8.57 1.04 -2.66
CA GLY A 52 9.96 1.18 -2.26
C GLY A 52 10.91 0.20 -2.97
N GLY A 53 10.39 -0.72 -3.76
CA GLY A 53 11.16 -1.67 -4.58
C GLY A 53 11.69 -2.88 -3.81
N VAL A 54 11.43 -4.07 -4.36
CA VAL A 54 11.83 -5.34 -3.74
C VAL A 54 12.29 -6.33 -4.81
N ARG A 55 13.48 -6.93 -4.62
CA ARG A 55 14.00 -7.93 -5.56
C ARG A 55 13.41 -9.31 -5.31
N TYR A 56 13.41 -10.13 -6.36
CA TYR A 56 13.05 -11.55 -6.25
C TYR A 56 13.99 -12.32 -5.29
N SER A 57 15.27 -11.94 -5.25
CA SER A 57 16.30 -12.53 -4.38
C SER A 57 15.99 -12.43 -2.90
N GLU A 58 15.36 -11.34 -2.44
CA GLU A 58 14.97 -11.17 -1.05
C GLU A 58 13.56 -11.68 -0.73
N THR A 59 12.85 -12.21 -1.74
CA THR A 59 11.45 -12.65 -1.58
C THR A 59 11.26 -14.11 -1.95
N PHE A 60 10.85 -14.44 -3.17
CA PHE A 60 10.48 -15.80 -3.57
C PHE A 60 11.65 -16.67 -4.05
N SER A 61 12.89 -16.21 -3.99
CA SER A 61 14.04 -17.08 -4.16
C SER A 61 14.16 -18.09 -3.00
N PRO A 62 14.89 -19.21 -3.18
CA PRO A 62 15.13 -20.17 -2.09
C PRO A 62 15.71 -19.53 -0.83
N GLU A 63 16.61 -18.54 -0.97
CA GLU A 63 17.23 -17.82 0.13
C GLU A 63 16.35 -16.71 0.68
N GLY A 64 15.56 -16.08 -0.18
CA GLY A 64 14.72 -14.92 0.14
C GLY A 64 13.42 -15.28 0.85
N VAL A 65 12.89 -16.47 0.62
CA VAL A 65 11.57 -16.89 1.12
C VAL A 65 11.41 -16.81 2.63
N ARG A 66 12.51 -16.86 3.38
CA ARG A 66 12.53 -16.65 4.84
C ARG A 66 12.10 -15.25 5.28
N ASN A 67 12.18 -14.27 4.38
CA ASN A 67 11.78 -12.89 4.67
C ASN A 67 10.27 -12.68 4.41
N ILE A 68 9.62 -13.61 3.71
CA ILE A 68 8.19 -13.54 3.36
C ILE A 68 7.44 -14.85 3.71
N PRO A 69 7.57 -15.37 4.94
CA PRO A 69 7.03 -16.69 5.29
C PRO A 69 5.51 -16.78 5.11
N ARG A 70 4.78 -15.70 5.33
CA ARG A 70 3.33 -15.68 5.23
C ARG A 70 2.84 -15.70 3.78
N LEU A 71 3.44 -14.93 2.88
CA LEU A 71 3.12 -14.97 1.44
C LEU A 71 3.59 -16.28 0.81
N ALA A 72 4.71 -16.84 1.27
CA ALA A 72 5.16 -18.15 0.83
C ALA A 72 4.13 -19.25 1.16
N GLU A 73 3.50 -19.20 2.34
CA GLU A 73 2.39 -20.08 2.70
C GLU A 73 1.17 -19.84 1.80
N LEU A 74 0.81 -18.58 1.56
CA LEU A 74 -0.35 -18.21 0.75
C LEU A 74 -0.17 -18.56 -0.74
N ARG A 75 1.07 -18.68 -1.24
CA ARG A 75 1.37 -18.98 -2.65
C ARG A 75 0.61 -20.19 -3.17
N SER A 76 0.52 -21.26 -2.39
CA SER A 76 -0.20 -22.48 -2.76
C SER A 76 -1.72 -22.34 -2.84
N ARG A 77 -2.26 -21.21 -2.38
CA ARG A 77 -3.71 -20.95 -2.30
C ARG A 77 -4.23 -20.13 -3.46
N GLY A 78 -3.35 -19.65 -4.35
CA GLY A 78 -3.72 -18.81 -5.49
C GLY A 78 -2.87 -19.07 -6.74
N MET A 79 -2.80 -18.06 -7.60
CA MET A 79 -1.98 -18.07 -8.80
C MET A 79 -0.72 -17.25 -8.58
N PHE A 80 0.43 -17.87 -8.77
CA PHE A 80 1.73 -17.22 -8.67
C PHE A 80 2.38 -17.05 -10.03
N PHE A 81 2.76 -15.82 -10.36
CA PHE A 81 3.53 -15.48 -11.55
C PHE A 81 4.97 -15.17 -11.13
N LYS A 82 5.91 -15.97 -11.61
CA LYS A 82 7.33 -15.81 -11.26
C LYS A 82 7.97 -14.56 -11.85
N GLN A 83 7.44 -14.08 -12.99
CA GLN A 83 7.98 -12.94 -13.71
C GLN A 83 6.86 -11.96 -14.06
N CYS A 84 6.88 -10.81 -13.39
CA CYS A 84 6.03 -9.68 -13.68
C CYS A 84 6.92 -8.51 -14.10
N ALA A 85 6.95 -8.18 -15.39
CA ALA A 85 7.92 -7.25 -15.94
C ALA A 85 7.43 -5.79 -15.91
N ASN A 86 8.30 -4.88 -15.45
CA ASN A 86 8.16 -3.45 -15.62
C ASN A 86 9.05 -2.98 -16.78
N SER A 87 8.47 -2.73 -17.95
CA SER A 87 9.17 -2.20 -19.13
C SER A 87 9.12 -0.67 -19.21
N GLY A 88 8.46 -0.02 -18.27
CA GLY A 88 8.30 1.43 -18.21
C GLY A 88 9.43 2.14 -17.47
N VAL A 89 9.12 3.33 -16.97
CA VAL A 89 10.01 4.13 -16.13
C VAL A 89 10.13 3.48 -14.77
N LEU A 90 11.35 3.20 -14.33
CA LEU A 90 11.66 2.59 -13.04
C LEU A 90 11.64 3.65 -11.93
N SER A 91 10.48 4.16 -11.66
CA SER A 91 10.20 5.06 -10.56
C SER A 91 8.88 4.68 -9.91
N HIS A 92 8.75 4.98 -8.66
CA HIS A 92 7.64 4.50 -7.84
C HIS A 92 6.28 4.98 -8.35
N TYR A 93 6.13 6.29 -8.58
CA TYR A 93 4.89 6.87 -9.02
C TYR A 93 4.50 6.40 -10.42
N ASN A 94 5.46 6.38 -11.37
CA ASN A 94 5.23 5.89 -12.74
C ASN A 94 4.90 4.39 -12.76
N SER A 95 5.59 3.58 -11.95
CA SER A 95 5.33 2.14 -11.85
C SER A 95 3.92 1.86 -11.32
N SER A 96 3.56 2.48 -10.20
CA SER A 96 2.21 2.33 -9.61
C SER A 96 1.12 2.91 -10.52
N GLY A 97 1.40 4.04 -11.18
CA GLY A 97 0.50 4.61 -12.20
C GLY A 97 0.28 3.64 -13.35
N SER A 98 1.34 2.96 -13.82
CA SER A 98 1.24 1.95 -14.89
C SER A 98 0.41 0.74 -14.45
N ILE A 99 0.56 0.26 -13.22
CA ILE A 99 -0.25 -0.80 -12.62
C ILE A 99 -1.74 -0.44 -12.61
N LEU A 100 -2.07 0.84 -12.31
CA LEU A 100 -3.46 1.28 -12.17
C LEU A 100 -4.13 1.68 -13.47
N THR A 101 -3.35 2.06 -14.49
CA THR A 101 -3.89 2.56 -15.76
C THR A 101 -3.84 1.53 -16.88
N GLY A 102 -3.07 0.45 -16.72
CA GLY A 102 -2.83 -0.50 -17.81
C GLY A 102 -2.04 0.09 -18.97
N ASN A 103 -1.33 1.20 -18.75
CA ASN A 103 -0.53 1.92 -19.74
C ASN A 103 0.76 2.42 -19.08
N TRP A 104 1.88 2.39 -19.81
CA TRP A 104 3.14 2.91 -19.30
C TRP A 104 3.07 4.41 -19.06
N GLN A 105 3.34 4.82 -17.82
CA GLN A 105 3.32 6.22 -17.42
C GLN A 105 4.70 6.86 -17.56
N ARG A 106 4.71 8.17 -17.87
CA ARG A 106 5.91 9.02 -17.96
C ARG A 106 5.57 10.41 -17.47
N VAL A 107 5.25 10.50 -16.19
CA VAL A 107 4.93 11.74 -15.49
C VAL A 107 5.98 12.00 -14.42
N ASP A 108 5.94 13.14 -13.74
CA ASP A 108 6.88 13.41 -12.65
C ASP A 108 6.72 12.41 -11.49
N ASP A 109 7.79 12.20 -10.73
CA ASP A 109 7.82 11.24 -9.63
C ASP A 109 7.37 11.82 -8.28
N PHE A 110 7.04 13.10 -8.25
CA PHE A 110 6.79 13.83 -7.00
C PHE A 110 5.30 14.05 -6.73
N GLY A 111 4.43 13.57 -7.61
CA GLY A 111 2.99 13.70 -7.48
C GLY A 111 2.44 15.08 -7.86
N PHE A 112 3.17 15.86 -8.67
CA PHE A 112 2.69 17.11 -9.23
C PHE A 112 1.79 16.91 -10.46
N GLU A 113 1.94 15.77 -11.11
CA GLU A 113 1.16 15.39 -12.28
C GLU A 113 0.31 14.16 -11.98
N ARG A 114 -0.86 14.11 -12.60
CA ARG A 114 -1.71 12.93 -12.58
C ARG A 114 -1.21 11.92 -13.61
N PRO A 115 -1.48 10.61 -13.43
CA PRO A 115 -1.37 9.66 -14.52
C PRO A 115 -2.02 10.20 -15.81
N SER A 116 -1.37 9.99 -16.94
CA SER A 116 -1.85 10.50 -18.23
C SER A 116 -3.05 9.70 -18.78
N SER A 117 -3.11 8.41 -18.46
CA SER A 117 -4.17 7.49 -18.88
C SER A 117 -5.14 7.23 -17.73
N ALA A 118 -6.40 6.90 -18.07
CA ALA A 118 -7.44 6.62 -17.10
C ALA A 118 -7.08 5.43 -16.19
N THR A 119 -7.36 5.56 -14.91
CA THR A 119 -7.14 4.51 -13.92
C THR A 119 -8.30 3.52 -13.87
N ILE A 120 -8.07 2.34 -13.34
CA ILE A 120 -9.13 1.36 -13.06
C ILE A 120 -10.24 1.93 -12.17
N PHE A 121 -9.92 2.85 -11.26
CA PHE A 121 -10.90 3.53 -10.41
C PHE A 121 -11.90 4.33 -11.24
N GLU A 122 -11.41 5.06 -12.25
CA GLU A 122 -12.22 5.92 -13.12
C GLU A 122 -13.10 5.09 -14.04
N HIS A 123 -12.56 4.04 -14.67
CA HIS A 123 -13.35 3.11 -15.48
C HIS A 123 -14.47 2.48 -14.67
N TYR A 124 -14.13 1.97 -13.49
CA TYR A 124 -15.10 1.36 -12.59
C TYR A 124 -16.19 2.36 -12.19
N ARG A 125 -15.83 3.51 -11.63
CA ARG A 125 -16.82 4.46 -11.11
C ARG A 125 -17.71 5.06 -12.19
N LYS A 126 -17.15 5.37 -13.36
CA LYS A 126 -17.95 5.93 -14.47
C LYS A 126 -18.99 4.94 -14.98
N GLN A 127 -18.57 3.70 -15.26
CA GLN A 127 -19.47 2.70 -15.85
C GLN A 127 -20.53 2.19 -14.87
N THR A 128 -20.16 2.03 -13.61
CA THR A 128 -21.08 1.52 -12.59
C THR A 128 -21.85 2.62 -11.87
N LYS A 129 -21.56 3.90 -12.13
CA LYS A 129 -22.09 5.06 -11.40
C LYS A 129 -21.84 4.97 -9.90
N ALA A 130 -20.73 4.33 -9.52
CA ALA A 130 -20.38 4.10 -8.13
C ALA A 130 -20.04 5.39 -7.38
N ALA A 131 -20.34 5.40 -6.09
CA ALA A 131 -20.00 6.52 -5.21
C ALA A 131 -18.47 6.69 -5.08
N PRO A 132 -17.98 7.88 -4.71
CA PRO A 132 -16.56 8.08 -4.42
C PRO A 132 -16.00 7.10 -3.37
N THR A 133 -16.82 6.70 -2.41
CA THR A 133 -16.46 5.77 -1.34
C THR A 133 -16.29 4.31 -1.80
N ASP A 134 -16.61 3.99 -3.06
CA ASP A 134 -16.38 2.65 -3.63
C ASP A 134 -14.97 2.45 -4.18
N ALA A 135 -14.16 3.52 -4.30
CA ALA A 135 -12.82 3.47 -4.88
C ALA A 135 -11.82 4.24 -4.01
N TRP A 136 -10.72 3.59 -3.60
CA TRP A 136 -9.74 4.15 -2.68
C TRP A 136 -8.31 3.79 -3.06
N ALA A 137 -7.38 4.72 -2.78
CA ALA A 137 -5.95 4.48 -2.76
C ALA A 137 -5.41 4.93 -1.40
N ILE A 138 -4.75 4.04 -0.68
CA ILE A 138 -4.14 4.31 0.63
C ILE A 138 -2.64 4.07 0.46
N CYS A 139 -1.87 5.14 0.55
CA CYS A 139 -0.47 5.15 0.18
C CYS A 139 0.38 5.71 1.30
N THR A 140 1.43 5.00 1.70
CA THR A 140 2.39 5.44 2.72
C THR A 140 3.11 6.71 2.26
N ASN A 141 3.53 6.75 0.98
CA ASN A 141 4.27 7.88 0.42
C ASN A 141 3.31 8.99 -0.06
N LYS A 142 3.63 10.22 0.31
CA LYS A 142 2.84 11.41 -0.04
C LYS A 142 2.93 11.84 -1.50
N SER A 143 3.98 11.44 -2.24
CA SER A 143 4.07 11.68 -3.68
C SER A 143 2.92 11.04 -4.46
N PHE A 144 2.18 10.13 -3.82
CA PHE A 144 1.01 9.46 -4.38
C PHE A 144 -0.31 10.27 -4.25
N SER A 145 -0.26 11.51 -3.84
CA SER A 145 -1.45 12.35 -3.63
C SER A 145 -2.40 12.42 -4.83
N MET A 146 -1.88 12.30 -6.05
CA MET A 146 -2.67 12.38 -7.28
C MET A 146 -2.93 11.02 -7.95
N ILE A 147 -2.46 9.91 -7.38
CA ILE A 147 -2.51 8.57 -8.00
C ILE A 147 -3.96 8.06 -8.24
N GLY A 148 -4.92 8.57 -7.49
CA GLY A 148 -6.32 8.13 -7.56
C GLY A 148 -7.08 8.53 -8.81
N SER A 149 -6.54 9.40 -9.65
CA SER A 149 -7.20 9.86 -10.88
C SER A 149 -6.18 10.32 -11.92
N SER A 150 -6.60 10.35 -13.18
CA SER A 150 -5.78 10.73 -14.31
C SER A 150 -6.07 12.16 -14.79
N SER A 151 -5.28 12.60 -15.78
CA SER A 151 -5.55 13.78 -16.60
C SER A 151 -6.40 13.45 -17.86
N HIS A 152 -6.96 12.24 -17.94
CA HIS A 152 -7.78 11.82 -19.09
C HIS A 152 -9.00 12.72 -19.25
N ARG A 153 -9.24 13.16 -20.51
CA ARG A 153 -10.24 14.19 -20.86
C ARG A 153 -11.66 13.85 -20.40
N ASP A 154 -12.10 12.60 -20.60
CA ASP A 154 -13.49 12.19 -20.41
C ASP A 154 -13.72 11.46 -19.08
N LEU A 155 -12.66 11.19 -18.32
CA LEU A 155 -12.67 10.47 -17.04
C LEU A 155 -12.17 11.38 -15.92
N GLY A 156 -10.90 11.38 -15.65
CA GLY A 156 -10.25 12.33 -14.75
C GLY A 156 -10.80 12.36 -13.31
N PRO A 157 -10.55 13.45 -12.57
CA PRO A 157 -10.83 13.54 -11.13
C PRO A 157 -12.29 13.34 -10.72
N ALA A 158 -13.24 13.59 -11.63
CA ALA A 158 -14.67 13.38 -11.35
C ALA A 158 -15.01 11.93 -10.99
N PHE A 159 -14.27 10.99 -11.59
CA PHE A 159 -14.45 9.55 -11.37
C PHE A 159 -13.29 8.92 -10.60
N GLY A 160 -12.33 9.71 -10.12
CA GLY A 160 -11.17 9.22 -9.38
C GLY A 160 -11.51 8.62 -8.02
N ALA A 161 -10.55 7.88 -7.45
CA ALA A 161 -10.61 7.34 -6.11
C ALA A 161 -10.42 8.41 -5.03
N ASN A 162 -10.87 8.13 -3.83
CA ASN A 162 -10.41 8.82 -2.63
C ASN A 162 -8.96 8.39 -2.34
N VAL A 163 -8.07 9.35 -2.14
CA VAL A 163 -6.68 9.11 -1.79
C VAL A 163 -6.47 9.45 -0.33
N VAL A 164 -5.92 8.52 0.42
CA VAL A 164 -5.52 8.70 1.81
C VAL A 164 -4.02 8.58 1.92
N LEU A 165 -3.41 9.59 2.49
CA LEU A 165 -2.00 9.64 2.86
C LEU A 165 -1.95 9.61 4.40
N PRO A 166 -1.79 8.42 5.01
CA PRO A 166 -1.99 8.24 6.44
C PRO A 166 -1.12 9.13 7.31
N LYS A 167 0.12 9.40 6.90
CA LYS A 167 1.03 10.30 7.63
C LYS A 167 0.50 11.75 7.69
N GLN A 168 -0.18 12.23 6.64
CA GLN A 168 -0.78 13.57 6.64
C GLN A 168 -2.00 13.65 7.57
N LEU A 169 -2.87 12.63 7.54
CA LEU A 169 -3.99 12.56 8.46
C LEU A 169 -3.53 12.40 9.91
N LEU A 170 -2.43 11.69 10.14
CA LEU A 170 -1.84 11.53 11.47
C LEU A 170 -1.45 12.88 12.07
N LEU A 171 -0.86 13.80 11.30
CA LEU A 171 -0.55 15.16 11.78
C LEU A 171 -1.80 15.90 12.27
N GLU A 172 -2.88 15.84 11.51
CA GLU A 172 -4.15 16.47 11.89
C GLU A 172 -4.76 15.82 13.14
N ALA A 173 -4.63 14.50 13.28
CA ALA A 173 -5.09 13.77 14.46
C ALA A 173 -4.28 14.14 15.72
N VAL A 174 -2.95 14.22 15.60
CA VAL A 174 -2.03 14.66 16.67
C VAL A 174 -2.38 16.06 17.13
N ASP A 175 -2.57 17.00 16.21
CA ASP A 175 -3.01 18.39 16.52
C ASP A 175 -4.34 18.40 17.26
N THR A 176 -5.28 17.53 16.87
CA THR A 176 -6.59 17.42 17.51
C THR A 176 -6.47 16.94 18.96
N VAL A 177 -5.64 15.92 19.21
CA VAL A 177 -5.37 15.39 20.54
C VAL A 177 -4.67 16.43 21.41
N ALA A 178 -3.68 17.14 20.87
CA ALA A 178 -2.95 18.17 21.58
C ALA A 178 -3.86 19.33 22.02
N LYS A 179 -4.76 19.81 21.14
CA LYS A 179 -5.72 20.88 21.44
C LYS A 179 -6.75 20.47 22.50
N LYS A 180 -7.26 19.26 22.49
CA LYS A 180 -8.26 18.78 23.46
C LYS A 180 -7.73 18.74 24.89
N ARG A 181 -6.44 18.64 25.09
CA ARG A 181 -5.82 18.34 26.41
C ARG A 181 -5.18 19.52 27.11
N GLY A 182 -5.29 20.74 26.58
CA GLY A 182 -4.93 21.96 27.30
C GLY A 182 -3.53 21.97 27.92
N GLY A 183 -2.54 21.40 27.28
CA GLY A 183 -1.13 21.51 27.72
C GLY A 183 -0.74 20.79 29.00
N GLY A 184 -1.64 20.08 29.64
CA GLY A 184 -1.37 19.42 30.93
C GLY A 184 -1.47 17.91 30.83
N GLY A 185 -0.34 17.20 30.70
CA GLY A 185 -0.41 15.78 30.91
C GLY A 185 0.77 14.94 30.47
N VAL A 186 1.39 14.33 31.42
CA VAL A 186 2.19 13.11 31.42
C VAL A 186 3.31 13.01 30.38
N ALA A 187 4.55 12.97 30.88
CA ALA A 187 5.80 12.85 30.14
C ALA A 187 5.79 11.71 29.08
N ASP A 188 5.08 10.63 29.33
CA ASP A 188 4.92 9.50 28.38
C ASP A 188 4.21 9.89 27.08
N ARG A 189 3.22 10.77 27.13
CA ARG A 189 2.44 11.18 25.97
C ARG A 189 3.19 12.16 25.06
N GLN A 190 3.99 13.07 25.65
CA GLN A 190 4.87 13.93 24.84
C GLN A 190 5.90 13.09 24.09
N THR A 191 6.35 12.00 24.66
CA THR A 191 7.27 11.07 24.00
C THR A 191 6.58 10.36 22.84
N VAL A 192 5.34 9.89 23.01
CA VAL A 192 4.56 9.28 21.90
C VAL A 192 4.28 10.29 20.79
N LEU A 193 3.86 11.51 21.12
CA LEU A 193 3.65 12.57 20.12
C LEU A 193 4.92 12.89 19.36
N LYS A 194 6.08 12.99 20.03
CA LYS A 194 7.38 13.17 19.37
C LYS A 194 7.76 12.01 18.47
N GLN A 195 7.46 10.77 18.88
CA GLN A 195 7.69 9.59 18.05
C GLN A 195 6.80 9.59 16.81
N LEU A 196 5.53 10.00 16.94
CA LEU A 196 4.59 10.14 15.83
C LEU A 196 5.01 11.28 14.89
N GLU A 197 5.46 12.41 15.43
CA GLU A 197 6.06 13.50 14.64
C GLU A 197 7.32 13.03 13.91
N ALA A 198 8.18 12.26 14.56
CA ALA A 198 9.35 11.67 13.92
C ALA A 198 8.95 10.72 12.79
N LEU A 199 7.94 9.86 12.98
CA LEU A 199 7.42 8.98 11.95
C LEU A 199 6.88 9.74 10.73
N VAL A 200 6.19 10.86 10.97
CA VAL A 200 5.69 11.72 9.90
C VAL A 200 6.82 12.41 9.16
N ASN A 201 7.85 12.85 9.90
CA ASN A 201 9.01 13.55 9.36
C ASN A 201 10.11 12.60 8.87
N GLU A 202 9.94 11.30 9.02
CA GLU A 202 10.83 10.28 8.50
C GLU A 202 10.81 10.35 6.96
N SER A 203 11.80 11.06 6.40
CA SER A 203 11.76 11.40 5.00
C SER A 203 12.85 10.66 4.22
N TYR A 204 12.50 9.52 3.68
CA TYR A 204 13.15 8.97 2.49
C TYR A 204 12.75 9.76 1.23
N GLU A 205 11.80 10.64 1.34
CA GLU A 205 10.96 11.16 0.27
C GLU A 205 11.42 12.54 -0.21
N GLY A 206 12.67 12.91 -0.03
CA GLY A 206 13.30 14.09 -0.62
C GLY A 206 12.77 15.47 -0.15
N LEU A 207 13.53 16.47 -0.50
CA LEU A 207 13.28 17.90 -0.24
C LEU A 207 12.14 18.38 -1.16
N GLY A 208 11.08 18.94 -0.62
CA GLY A 208 9.99 19.53 -1.43
C GLY A 208 8.60 19.48 -0.82
N TRP A 209 8.54 19.22 0.44
CA TRP A 209 7.36 18.84 1.22
C TRP A 209 6.24 19.87 1.33
N THR A 210 6.53 21.13 1.14
CA THR A 210 5.59 22.24 1.39
C THR A 210 4.70 22.57 0.20
N ILE A 211 4.91 21.97 -0.96
CA ILE A 211 4.29 22.38 -2.23
C ILE A 211 3.22 21.39 -2.72
N PHE A 212 3.08 20.21 -2.10
CA PHE A 212 2.10 19.23 -2.57
C PHE A 212 0.67 19.73 -2.37
N LYS A 213 0.04 20.14 -3.46
CA LYS A 213 -1.41 20.24 -3.49
C LYS A 213 -1.96 18.83 -3.33
N ALA A 214 -2.76 18.61 -2.30
CA ALA A 214 -3.52 17.39 -2.16
C ALA A 214 -4.24 17.06 -3.47
N GLY A 215 -4.33 15.78 -3.80
CA GLY A 215 -5.20 15.30 -4.87
C GLY A 215 -6.65 15.78 -4.64
N ARG A 216 -7.61 14.95 -4.85
CA ARG A 216 -9.00 15.26 -4.48
C ARG A 216 -9.11 15.33 -2.96
N GLU A 217 -9.64 16.44 -2.43
CA GLU A 217 -9.98 16.54 -1.02
C GLU A 217 -11.04 15.47 -0.66
N LEU A 218 -10.86 14.84 0.49
CA LEU A 218 -11.85 13.94 1.04
C LEU A 218 -13.10 14.73 1.44
N ASP A 219 -14.26 14.14 1.23
CA ASP A 219 -15.51 14.67 1.81
C ASP A 219 -15.34 14.85 3.31
N ALA A 220 -15.90 15.93 3.85
CA ALA A 220 -15.73 16.32 5.25
C ALA A 220 -16.18 15.22 6.23
N THR A 221 -17.27 14.51 5.92
CA THR A 221 -17.78 13.41 6.75
C THR A 221 -16.85 12.22 6.70
N VAL A 222 -16.35 11.87 5.51
CA VAL A 222 -15.36 10.80 5.31
C VAL A 222 -14.08 11.12 6.07
N LYS A 223 -13.54 12.33 5.90
CA LYS A 223 -12.34 12.80 6.61
C LYS A 223 -12.52 12.74 8.13
N SER A 224 -13.65 13.23 8.63
CA SER A 224 -13.98 13.22 10.05
C SER A 224 -14.04 11.79 10.64
N THR A 225 -14.58 10.84 9.89
CA THR A 225 -14.61 9.42 10.28
C THR A 225 -13.21 8.86 10.43
N LEU A 226 -12.35 9.06 9.42
CA LEU A 226 -10.96 8.57 9.45
C LEU A 226 -10.12 9.23 10.54
N LEU A 227 -10.30 10.54 10.76
CA LEU A 227 -9.62 11.26 11.85
C LEU A 227 -10.02 10.74 13.22
N ARG A 228 -11.30 10.42 13.43
CA ARG A 228 -11.76 9.82 14.68
C ARG A 228 -11.08 8.47 14.94
N SER A 229 -11.04 7.57 13.96
CA SER A 229 -10.34 6.29 14.08
C SER A 229 -8.85 6.47 14.38
N LEU A 230 -8.19 7.47 13.77
CA LEU A 230 -6.79 7.79 14.07
C LEU A 230 -6.59 8.33 15.48
N VAL A 231 -7.47 9.20 15.96
CA VAL A 231 -7.42 9.71 17.34
C VAL A 231 -7.57 8.55 18.34
N GLU A 232 -8.53 7.65 18.12
CA GLU A 232 -8.72 6.47 18.94
C GLU A 232 -7.49 5.54 18.92
N TYR A 233 -6.84 5.41 17.76
CA TYR A 233 -5.60 4.64 17.61
C TYR A 233 -4.43 5.26 18.36
N ILE A 234 -4.22 6.59 18.25
CA ILE A 234 -3.17 7.32 18.97
C ILE A 234 -3.41 7.29 20.50
N GLU A 235 -4.67 7.35 20.92
CA GLU A 235 -5.05 7.28 22.34
C GLU A 235 -5.02 5.86 22.90
N GLY A 236 -4.93 4.85 22.04
CA GLY A 236 -4.85 3.45 22.39
C GLY A 236 -3.50 3.04 22.97
N PRO A 237 -3.38 1.79 23.41
CA PRO A 237 -2.16 1.27 24.02
C PRO A 237 -1.00 1.04 23.04
N GLU A 238 -1.28 1.04 21.73
CA GLU A 238 -0.31 0.76 20.69
C GLU A 238 -0.29 1.89 19.66
N ALA A 239 0.87 2.50 19.47
CA ALA A 239 1.12 3.46 18.39
C ALA A 239 1.75 2.74 17.20
N PRO A 240 1.56 3.23 15.95
CA PRO A 240 2.23 2.65 14.79
C PRO A 240 3.75 2.79 14.94
N SER A 241 4.47 1.73 14.60
CA SER A 241 5.93 1.73 14.64
C SER A 241 6.56 2.04 13.27
N SER A 242 5.72 2.16 12.22
CA SER A 242 6.17 2.46 10.86
C SER A 242 5.07 3.06 10.01
N GLY A 243 5.46 3.64 8.85
CA GLY A 243 4.52 4.18 7.87
C GLY A 243 3.60 3.10 7.29
N ASP A 244 4.11 1.91 7.06
CA ASP A 244 3.34 0.79 6.53
C ASP A 244 2.32 0.23 7.54
N GLU A 245 2.64 0.21 8.84
CA GLU A 245 1.66 -0.15 9.88
C GLU A 245 0.50 0.84 9.95
N LEU A 246 0.80 2.12 9.82
CA LEU A 246 -0.22 3.17 9.76
C LEU A 246 -1.07 3.04 8.48
N THR A 247 -0.45 2.71 7.35
CA THR A 247 -1.14 2.48 6.07
C THR A 247 -2.06 1.27 6.16
N TYR A 248 -1.60 0.17 6.74
CA TYR A 248 -2.43 -1.00 7.03
C TYR A 248 -3.62 -0.65 7.92
N PHE A 249 -3.37 0.10 9.02
CA PHE A 249 -4.45 0.54 9.92
C PHE A 249 -5.53 1.30 9.14
N MET A 250 -5.14 2.30 8.35
CA MET A 250 -6.08 3.10 7.56
C MET A 250 -6.81 2.26 6.51
N ALA A 251 -6.12 1.31 5.84
CA ALA A 251 -6.75 0.41 4.89
C ALA A 251 -7.84 -0.43 5.55
N ARG A 252 -7.56 -0.98 6.73
CA ARG A 252 -8.52 -1.74 7.51
C ARG A 252 -9.73 -0.90 7.92
N GLU A 253 -9.52 0.33 8.41
CA GLU A 253 -10.62 1.23 8.79
C GLU A 253 -11.49 1.59 7.57
N VAL A 254 -10.87 1.91 6.43
CA VAL A 254 -11.60 2.16 5.18
C VAL A 254 -12.39 0.93 4.75
N MET A 255 -11.83 -0.27 4.87
CA MET A 255 -12.53 -1.51 4.56
C MET A 255 -13.76 -1.72 5.46
N ARG A 256 -13.65 -1.41 6.75
CA ARG A 256 -14.73 -1.59 7.74
C ARG A 256 -15.83 -0.56 7.58
N GLU A 257 -15.48 0.71 7.40
CA GLU A 257 -16.42 1.82 7.38
C GLU A 257 -17.11 1.99 6.01
N PHE A 258 -16.38 1.79 4.91
CA PHE A 258 -16.86 2.11 3.57
C PHE A 258 -17.01 0.91 2.64
N ALA A 259 -16.39 -0.21 2.98
CA ALA A 259 -16.42 -1.45 2.19
C ALA A 259 -16.19 -1.26 0.68
N PRO A 260 -15.13 -0.53 0.24
CA PRO A 260 -14.89 -0.23 -1.17
C PRO A 260 -14.86 -1.46 -2.07
N ARG A 261 -15.09 -1.22 -3.37
CA ARG A 261 -15.00 -2.22 -4.43
C ARG A 261 -13.60 -2.34 -4.98
N VAL A 262 -12.94 -1.19 -5.11
CA VAL A 262 -11.59 -1.12 -5.65
C VAL A 262 -10.71 -0.39 -4.65
N LEU A 263 -9.69 -1.06 -4.16
CA LEU A 263 -8.78 -0.52 -3.16
C LEU A 263 -7.33 -0.78 -3.58
N LEU A 264 -6.52 0.27 -3.62
CA LEU A 264 -5.06 0.17 -3.62
C LEU A 264 -4.55 0.35 -2.20
N VAL A 265 -3.65 -0.52 -1.76
CA VAL A 265 -2.83 -0.34 -0.56
C VAL A 265 -1.37 -0.35 -1.02
N ASN A 266 -0.71 0.80 -0.95
CA ASN A 266 0.68 0.94 -1.33
C ASN A 266 1.55 1.06 -0.08
N PHE A 267 2.33 0.03 0.21
CA PHE A 267 3.34 0.03 1.26
C PHE A 267 4.64 0.64 0.74
N TRP A 268 5.49 1.17 1.64
CA TRP A 268 6.65 1.96 1.22
C TRP A 268 7.91 1.76 2.05
N ASP A 269 7.84 1.21 3.25
CA ASP A 269 8.96 1.18 4.20
C ASP A 269 10.24 0.53 3.63
N MET A 270 10.13 -0.28 2.56
CA MET A 270 11.27 -0.91 1.89
C MET A 270 12.21 0.08 1.20
N ASP A 271 11.78 1.32 0.96
CA ASP A 271 12.61 2.37 0.37
C ASP A 271 13.73 2.85 1.31
N VAL A 272 13.72 2.45 2.57
CA VAL A 272 14.82 2.55 3.53
C VAL A 272 16.15 1.99 2.97
N ALA A 273 16.09 1.14 1.97
CA ALA A 273 17.25 0.61 1.26
C ALA A 273 18.18 1.71 0.74
N HIS A 274 17.65 2.87 0.33
CA HIS A 274 18.48 4.01 -0.10
C HIS A 274 19.45 4.50 0.96
N TRP A 275 19.21 4.23 2.24
CA TRP A 275 20.10 4.60 3.35
C TRP A 275 21.24 3.60 3.61
N GLY A 276 21.34 2.56 2.81
CA GLY A 276 22.42 1.59 2.89
C GLY A 276 22.26 0.53 3.97
N SER A 277 21.12 0.45 4.63
CA SER A 277 20.89 -0.54 5.68
C SER A 277 20.14 -1.76 5.15
N TYR A 278 20.88 -2.80 4.76
CA TYR A 278 20.29 -4.04 4.27
C TYR A 278 19.42 -4.73 5.33
N SER A 279 19.77 -4.69 6.60
CA SER A 279 18.97 -5.26 7.68
C SER A 279 17.62 -4.55 7.87
N LEU A 280 17.59 -3.23 7.74
CA LEU A 280 16.33 -2.48 7.78
C LEU A 280 15.46 -2.77 6.56
N TYR A 281 16.08 -2.89 5.38
CA TYR A 281 15.39 -3.29 4.15
C TYR A 281 14.73 -4.67 4.30
N LEU A 282 15.46 -5.69 4.80
CA LEU A 282 14.88 -7.01 5.06
C LEU A 282 13.78 -6.96 6.13
N SER A 283 13.95 -6.15 7.16
CA SER A 283 12.93 -5.96 8.21
C SER A 283 11.65 -5.33 7.63
N ALA A 284 11.79 -4.39 6.70
CA ALA A 284 10.65 -3.78 6.01
C ALA A 284 9.93 -4.80 5.12
N ILE A 285 10.65 -5.65 4.37
CA ILE A 285 10.08 -6.75 3.59
C ILE A 285 9.25 -7.68 4.50
N THR A 286 9.83 -8.12 5.61
CA THR A 286 9.15 -9.02 6.56
C THR A 286 7.92 -8.36 7.19
N ARG A 287 7.98 -7.07 7.47
CA ARG A 287 6.82 -6.32 7.94
C ARG A 287 5.71 -6.27 6.90
N THR A 288 6.04 -5.96 5.65
CA THR A 288 5.06 -5.87 4.56
C THR A 288 4.45 -7.23 4.26
N ASP A 289 5.22 -8.33 4.32
CA ASP A 289 4.71 -9.70 4.27
C ASP A 289 3.63 -9.94 5.34
N ARG A 290 3.96 -9.63 6.59
CA ARG A 290 3.02 -9.77 7.72
C ARG A 290 1.76 -8.92 7.54
N LEU A 291 1.91 -7.64 7.17
CA LEU A 291 0.78 -6.73 7.00
C LEU A 291 -0.14 -7.16 5.84
N THR A 292 0.45 -7.63 4.73
CA THR A 292 -0.30 -8.13 3.57
C THR A 292 -1.08 -9.40 3.92
N ALA A 293 -0.45 -10.34 4.63
CA ALA A 293 -1.13 -11.55 5.07
C ALA A 293 -2.22 -11.24 6.11
N THR A 294 -2.00 -10.29 7.01
CA THR A 294 -3.03 -9.84 7.96
C THR A 294 -4.20 -9.18 7.24
N LEU A 295 -3.95 -8.41 6.18
CA LEU A 295 -5.01 -7.85 5.33
C LEU A 295 -5.83 -8.98 4.65
N TRP A 296 -5.16 -10.04 4.19
CA TRP A 296 -5.85 -11.23 3.66
C TRP A 296 -6.73 -11.89 4.72
N ASP A 297 -6.26 -12.00 5.96
CA ASP A 297 -7.03 -12.54 7.07
C ASP A 297 -8.27 -11.68 7.39
N GLU A 298 -8.14 -10.34 7.31
CA GLU A 298 -9.28 -9.41 7.44
C GLU A 298 -10.30 -9.60 6.31
N ILE A 299 -9.84 -9.78 5.07
CA ILE A 299 -10.71 -10.07 3.91
C ILE A 299 -11.53 -11.34 4.17
N GLN A 300 -10.95 -12.38 4.77
CA GLN A 300 -11.63 -13.63 5.07
C GLN A 300 -12.63 -13.53 6.25
N LYS A 301 -12.45 -12.53 7.11
CA LYS A 301 -13.32 -12.33 8.29
C LYS A 301 -14.47 -11.38 8.04
N LEU A 302 -14.26 -10.34 7.25
CA LEU A 302 -15.25 -9.30 7.00
C LEU A 302 -16.36 -9.79 6.05
N PRO A 303 -17.65 -9.83 6.46
CA PRO A 303 -18.73 -10.33 5.62
C PRO A 303 -18.89 -9.58 4.29
N ALA A 304 -18.50 -8.30 4.26
CA ALA A 304 -18.50 -7.49 3.04
C ALA A 304 -17.47 -7.94 2.00
N TYR A 305 -16.44 -8.71 2.40
CA TYR A 305 -15.30 -9.10 1.57
C TYR A 305 -15.17 -10.61 1.36
N LYS A 306 -15.48 -11.39 2.40
CA LYS A 306 -15.36 -12.84 2.35
C LYS A 306 -16.07 -13.42 1.13
N ASP A 307 -15.38 -14.29 0.40
CA ASP A 307 -15.86 -14.96 -0.82
C ASP A 307 -16.29 -14.00 -1.96
N LYS A 308 -15.95 -12.72 -1.86
CA LYS A 308 -16.30 -11.68 -2.82
C LYS A 308 -15.09 -10.92 -3.36
N THR A 309 -13.88 -11.23 -2.89
CA THR A 309 -12.70 -10.40 -3.12
C THR A 309 -11.60 -11.16 -3.83
N THR A 310 -11.02 -10.52 -4.83
CA THR A 310 -9.72 -10.86 -5.41
C THR A 310 -8.67 -9.92 -4.83
N LEU A 311 -7.58 -10.50 -4.33
CA LEU A 311 -6.39 -9.78 -3.85
C LEU A 311 -5.25 -9.99 -4.83
N LEU A 312 -4.71 -8.90 -5.39
CA LEU A 312 -3.56 -8.87 -6.28
C LEU A 312 -2.38 -8.28 -5.53
N ILE A 313 -1.26 -8.99 -5.45
CA ILE A 313 -0.09 -8.60 -4.67
C ILE A 313 1.13 -8.61 -5.59
N LEU A 314 1.83 -7.48 -5.69
CA LEU A 314 3.03 -7.38 -6.52
C LEU A 314 3.95 -6.25 -6.05
N PRO A 315 5.28 -6.34 -6.27
CA PRO A 315 6.15 -5.18 -6.18
C PRO A 315 5.86 -4.19 -7.31
N GLU A 316 6.01 -2.91 -7.05
CA GLU A 316 5.91 -1.87 -8.10
C GLU A 316 7.17 -1.82 -8.98
N LEU A 317 8.32 -2.14 -8.41
CA LEU A 317 9.60 -2.31 -9.09
C LEU A 317 10.54 -3.16 -8.21
N GLY A 318 11.65 -3.60 -8.79
CA GLY A 318 12.74 -4.26 -8.05
C GLY A 318 13.80 -3.26 -7.59
N ARG A 319 15.01 -3.77 -7.30
CA ARG A 319 16.20 -2.98 -7.02
C ARG A 319 17.39 -3.50 -7.81
N ASP A 320 18.41 -2.66 -7.96
CA ASP A 320 19.60 -2.98 -8.74
C ASP A 320 20.30 -4.23 -8.19
N GLY A 321 20.92 -4.99 -9.09
CA GLY A 321 21.69 -6.17 -8.71
C GLY A 321 22.98 -5.79 -7.96
N ASP A 322 23.45 -6.66 -7.06
CA ASP A 322 24.65 -6.39 -6.24
C ASP A 322 25.93 -6.24 -7.07
N MET A 323 25.95 -6.81 -8.28
CA MET A 323 27.07 -6.66 -9.22
C MET A 323 27.03 -5.33 -9.99
N ASN A 324 25.99 -4.52 -9.81
CA ASN A 324 25.88 -3.23 -10.45
C ASN A 324 26.80 -2.23 -9.75
N THR A 325 27.63 -1.54 -10.52
CA THR A 325 28.56 -0.51 -10.03
C THR A 325 27.86 0.72 -9.43
N ALA A 326 26.56 0.87 -9.66
CA ALA A 326 25.73 1.97 -9.13
C ALA A 326 25.08 1.65 -7.77
N ASN A 327 25.78 0.95 -6.88
CA ASN A 327 25.41 0.73 -5.48
C ASN A 327 24.41 -0.43 -5.19
N GLY A 328 24.13 -1.33 -6.13
CA GLY A 328 23.34 -2.52 -5.88
C GLY A 328 21.95 -2.21 -5.32
N PHE A 329 21.53 -2.91 -4.27
CA PHE A 329 20.20 -2.78 -3.68
C PHE A 329 19.80 -1.37 -3.20
N LEU A 330 20.78 -0.46 -3.08
CA LEU A 330 20.54 0.95 -2.70
C LEU A 330 19.74 1.72 -3.75
N ASN A 331 19.79 1.26 -5.00
CA ASN A 331 19.13 1.92 -6.14
C ASN A 331 18.12 0.99 -6.83
N HIS A 332 17.35 1.57 -7.74
CA HIS A 332 16.34 0.84 -8.51
C HIS A 332 16.11 1.44 -9.92
N ARG A 333 17.06 2.25 -10.43
CA ARG A 333 16.90 2.98 -11.70
C ARG A 333 17.89 2.56 -12.79
N SER A 334 18.75 1.58 -12.55
CA SER A 334 19.76 1.16 -13.54
C SER A 334 19.17 0.46 -14.77
N GLY A 335 17.98 -0.11 -14.64
CA GLY A 335 17.38 -0.95 -15.68
C GLY A 335 17.82 -2.40 -15.63
N ASP A 336 18.55 -2.82 -14.62
CA ASP A 336 18.91 -4.22 -14.36
C ASP A 336 17.68 -5.13 -14.39
N ALA A 337 17.89 -6.40 -14.76
CA ALA A 337 16.82 -7.40 -14.73
C ALA A 337 16.17 -7.52 -13.34
N SER A 338 16.95 -7.37 -12.27
CA SER A 338 16.45 -7.36 -10.88
C SER A 338 15.57 -6.16 -10.52
N CYS A 339 15.72 -5.03 -11.24
CA CYS A 339 14.80 -3.90 -11.14
C CYS A 339 13.50 -4.11 -11.90
N ARG A 340 13.56 -4.83 -13.02
CA ARG A 340 12.46 -4.95 -13.99
C ARG A 340 11.61 -6.18 -13.80
N ASN A 341 12.18 -7.28 -13.26
CA ASN A 341 11.48 -8.56 -13.13
C ASN A 341 11.11 -8.81 -11.67
N MET A 342 9.85 -8.65 -11.37
CA MET A 342 9.27 -8.95 -10.07
C MET A 342 8.38 -10.19 -10.17
N TRP A 343 7.62 -10.41 -9.16
CA TRP A 343 6.63 -11.47 -9.05
C TRP A 343 5.23 -10.89 -8.87
N MET A 344 4.22 -11.73 -9.02
CA MET A 344 2.84 -11.40 -8.65
C MET A 344 2.17 -12.61 -8.03
N LEU A 345 1.38 -12.38 -6.97
CA LEU A 345 0.50 -13.37 -6.35
C LEU A 345 -0.94 -12.89 -6.39
N ALA A 346 -1.83 -13.70 -6.93
CA ALA A 346 -3.27 -13.46 -6.95
C ALA A 346 -3.99 -14.47 -6.06
N LEU A 347 -4.90 -13.99 -5.20
CA LEU A 347 -5.66 -14.79 -4.24
C LEU A 347 -7.15 -14.48 -4.32
N GLY A 348 -7.99 -15.42 -3.96
CA GLY A 348 -9.40 -15.19 -3.64
C GLY A 348 -10.38 -15.58 -4.72
N LYS A 349 -11.49 -14.82 -4.77
CA LYS A 349 -12.61 -15.16 -5.63
C LYS A 349 -12.23 -15.16 -7.10
N GLY A 350 -12.58 -16.24 -7.80
CA GLY A 350 -12.35 -16.37 -9.23
C GLY A 350 -10.90 -16.69 -9.62
N ILE A 351 -9.98 -16.86 -8.65
CA ILE A 351 -8.59 -17.13 -8.92
C ILE A 351 -8.33 -18.63 -8.90
N ARG A 352 -7.75 -19.14 -9.99
CA ARG A 352 -7.23 -20.52 -10.08
C ARG A 352 -5.95 -20.64 -9.26
N LYS A 353 -5.66 -21.86 -8.83
CA LYS A 353 -4.40 -22.19 -8.16
C LYS A 353 -3.38 -22.65 -9.18
N GLY A 354 -2.14 -22.22 -9.03
CA GLY A 354 -1.06 -22.66 -9.89
C GLY A 354 0.11 -21.68 -9.94
N GLU A 355 1.04 -21.98 -10.83
CA GLU A 355 2.22 -21.16 -11.10
C GLU A 355 2.37 -20.93 -12.60
N VAL A 356 2.77 -19.73 -12.96
CA VAL A 356 3.02 -19.33 -14.35
C VAL A 356 4.46 -18.88 -14.49
N GLU A 357 5.21 -19.59 -15.35
CA GLU A 357 6.60 -19.27 -15.68
C GLU A 357 6.72 -18.17 -16.75
N ARG A 358 5.72 -18.06 -17.63
CA ARG A 358 5.71 -17.08 -18.70
C ARG A 358 5.65 -15.68 -18.14
N PRO A 359 6.49 -14.75 -18.63
CA PRO A 359 6.42 -13.36 -18.19
C PRO A 359 5.06 -12.71 -18.45
N ILE A 360 4.60 -11.95 -17.47
CA ILE A 360 3.47 -11.02 -17.56
C ILE A 360 4.00 -9.60 -17.43
N SER A 361 3.15 -8.63 -17.70
CA SER A 361 3.49 -7.22 -17.61
C SER A 361 2.78 -6.52 -16.45
N HIS A 362 3.41 -5.53 -15.84
CA HIS A 362 2.78 -4.66 -14.84
C HIS A 362 1.47 -4.05 -15.34
N ILE A 363 1.42 -3.65 -16.60
CA ILE A 363 0.22 -3.04 -17.18
C ILE A 363 -0.94 -4.04 -17.36
N ASP A 364 -0.69 -5.34 -17.23
CA ASP A 364 -1.75 -6.36 -17.28
C ASP A 364 -2.68 -6.30 -16.05
N MET A 365 -2.23 -5.66 -14.96
CA MET A 365 -2.99 -5.60 -13.71
C MET A 365 -4.31 -4.87 -13.85
N ALA A 366 -4.29 -3.66 -14.43
CA ALA A 366 -5.51 -2.87 -14.57
C ALA A 366 -6.52 -3.54 -15.52
N ALA A 367 -6.05 -4.09 -16.65
CA ALA A 367 -6.90 -4.80 -17.60
C ALA A 367 -7.56 -6.04 -16.95
N THR A 368 -6.78 -6.79 -16.17
CA THR A 368 -7.30 -7.95 -15.42
C THR A 368 -8.27 -7.55 -14.31
N ALA A 369 -7.96 -6.47 -13.59
CA ALA A 369 -8.87 -5.92 -12.58
C ALA A 369 -10.18 -5.42 -13.20
N ALA A 370 -10.13 -4.82 -14.40
CA ALA A 370 -11.32 -4.41 -15.14
C ALA A 370 -12.22 -5.60 -15.50
N GLU A 371 -11.62 -6.69 -16.00
CA GLU A 371 -12.34 -7.93 -16.30
C GLU A 371 -13.02 -8.50 -15.03
N ILE A 372 -12.29 -8.62 -13.92
CA ILE A 372 -12.82 -9.10 -12.64
C ILE A 372 -13.99 -8.23 -12.15
N LEU A 373 -13.91 -6.92 -12.33
CA LEU A 373 -14.95 -5.96 -11.93
C LEU A 373 -16.12 -5.89 -12.93
N GLY A 374 -16.00 -6.52 -14.09
CA GLY A 374 -17.00 -6.49 -15.15
C GLY A 374 -17.12 -5.12 -15.83
N VAL A 375 -16.03 -4.37 -15.94
CA VAL A 375 -16.00 -3.07 -16.60
C VAL A 375 -15.09 -3.09 -17.84
N LYS A 376 -15.44 -2.28 -18.86
CA LYS A 376 -14.65 -2.17 -20.08
C LYS A 376 -13.59 -1.08 -19.93
N ALA A 377 -12.37 -1.37 -20.37
CA ALA A 377 -11.26 -0.43 -20.38
C ALA A 377 -10.47 -0.54 -21.69
N PRO A 378 -11.08 -0.10 -22.81
CA PRO A 378 -10.53 -0.34 -24.16
C PRO A 378 -9.25 0.46 -24.46
N ASP A 379 -8.94 1.45 -23.67
CA ASP A 379 -7.73 2.28 -23.74
C ASP A 379 -6.53 1.69 -23.00
N MET A 380 -6.72 0.60 -22.24
CA MET A 380 -5.63 -0.12 -21.59
C MET A 380 -4.87 -0.99 -22.59
N GLN A 381 -3.53 -0.88 -22.57
CA GLN A 381 -2.63 -1.69 -23.41
C GLN A 381 -2.33 -3.07 -22.80
N GLY A 382 -2.49 -3.19 -21.49
CA GLY A 382 -2.32 -4.45 -20.77
C GLY A 382 -3.33 -5.51 -21.23
N ARG A 383 -2.92 -6.78 -21.21
CA ARG A 383 -3.81 -7.90 -21.50
C ARG A 383 -4.49 -8.43 -20.23
N ILE A 384 -5.59 -9.11 -20.41
CA ILE A 384 -6.26 -9.85 -19.33
C ILE A 384 -5.46 -11.14 -19.06
N LEU A 385 -5.13 -11.36 -17.79
CA LEU A 385 -4.42 -12.57 -17.34
C LEU A 385 -5.41 -13.75 -17.17
N THR A 386 -5.83 -14.31 -18.30
CA THR A 386 -6.81 -15.41 -18.32
C THR A 386 -6.29 -16.69 -17.66
N GLU A 387 -4.97 -16.80 -17.47
CA GLU A 387 -4.33 -17.92 -16.78
C GLU A 387 -4.77 -18.03 -15.32
N MET A 388 -5.10 -16.93 -14.70
CA MET A 388 -5.49 -16.89 -13.30
C MET A 388 -7.01 -16.87 -13.07
N LEU A 389 -7.81 -16.62 -14.13
CA LEU A 389 -9.26 -16.51 -14.07
C LEU A 389 -10.02 -17.82 -14.36
#